data_08aac63ebaec2e46efc0ba861bc14567
#
_entry.id   08aac63ebaec2e46efc0ba861bc14567
#
_cell.length_a   1.000
_cell.length_b   1.000
_cell.length_c   1.000
_cell.angle_alpha   90.00
_cell.angle_beta   90.00
_cell.angle_gamma   90.00
#
_symmetry.space_group_name_H-M   'P 1'
#
loop_
_entity.id
_entity.type
_entity.pdbx_description
1 polymer ?
#
loop_
_entity_poly.entity_id
_entity_poly.type
_entity_poly.pdbx_seq_one_letter_code
_entity_poly.pdbx_strand_id
1 'polypeptide(L)'
;MQKVAKFHKVSERQFLTDWCSATGSSTSEAKAVYEKIRLPRRATVGSAGYDFFAPETFSLVPRETILIPTGIRVEIKDGWVLQLYPRSGLGFKYSLQMDNTVGIIDSDYFNAKNEGHIFVKMTNQNRQGRNLSVA
;
A
#
# COMPACT_ATOMS: atom_id res chain seq x y z
N MET A 1 12.03 -20.88 11.38
CA MET A 1 12.13 -19.80 10.35
C MET A 1 12.54 -18.51 11.05
N GLN A 2 13.54 -17.83 10.52
CA GLN A 2 13.98 -16.56 11.08
C GLN A 2 13.00 -15.43 10.73
N LYS A 3 12.52 -14.72 11.73
CA LYS A 3 11.70 -13.52 11.51
C LYS A 3 12.62 -12.33 11.25
N VAL A 4 12.50 -11.71 10.09
CA VAL A 4 13.32 -10.56 9.68
C VAL A 4 12.54 -9.25 9.62
N ALA A 5 11.21 -9.33 9.60
CA ALA A 5 10.35 -8.16 9.50
C ALA A 5 9.06 -8.33 10.30
N LYS A 6 8.46 -7.20 10.67
CA LYS A 6 7.15 -7.14 11.32
C LYS A 6 6.38 -5.93 10.81
N PHE A 7 5.14 -6.14 10.39
CA PHE A 7 4.24 -5.07 10.00
C PHE A 7 3.53 -4.47 11.20
N HIS A 8 3.35 -3.17 11.16
CA HIS A 8 2.58 -2.40 12.14
C HIS A 8 1.68 -1.40 11.42
N LYS A 9 0.63 -0.96 12.08
CA LYS A 9 -0.06 0.26 11.65
C LYS A 9 0.78 1.48 12.03
N VAL A 10 0.73 2.53 11.22
CA VAL A 10 1.15 3.86 11.67
C VAL A 10 0.18 4.34 12.75
N SER A 11 0.55 5.39 13.51
CA SER A 11 -0.39 5.98 14.46
C SER A 11 -1.61 6.54 13.74
N GLU A 12 -2.74 6.61 14.44
CA GLU A 12 -3.96 7.24 13.91
C GLU A 12 -3.67 8.67 13.44
N ARG A 13 -2.98 9.46 14.24
CA ARG A 13 -2.60 10.83 13.90
C ARG A 13 -1.84 10.90 12.57
N GLN A 14 -0.84 10.04 12.36
CA GLN A 14 -0.06 10.01 11.12
C GLN A 14 -0.94 9.62 9.93
N PHE A 15 -1.78 8.61 10.11
CA PHE A 15 -2.69 8.18 9.04
C PHE A 15 -3.66 9.29 8.65
N LEU A 16 -4.31 9.94 9.63
CA LEU A 16 -5.24 11.02 9.36
C LEU A 16 -4.59 12.16 8.58
N THR A 17 -3.39 12.56 8.98
CA THR A 17 -2.62 13.59 8.27
C THR A 17 -2.40 13.21 6.80
N ASP A 18 -1.91 12.02 6.56
CA ASP A 18 -1.53 11.57 5.21
C ASP A 18 -2.76 11.26 4.36
N TRP A 19 -3.77 10.60 4.93
CA TRP A 19 -4.98 10.24 4.20
C TRP A 19 -5.80 11.47 3.79
N CYS A 20 -6.01 12.40 4.70
CA CYS A 20 -6.72 13.64 4.38
C CYS A 20 -5.98 14.46 3.33
N SER A 21 -4.66 14.52 3.40
CA SER A 21 -3.83 15.20 2.39
C SER A 21 -3.94 14.54 1.01
N ALA A 22 -3.93 13.21 0.95
CA ALA A 22 -3.97 12.47 -0.31
C ALA A 22 -5.37 12.42 -0.95
N THR A 23 -6.44 12.39 -0.14
CA THR A 23 -7.80 12.13 -0.62
C THR A 23 -8.74 13.32 -0.52
N GLY A 24 -8.41 14.33 0.28
CA GLY A 24 -9.33 15.42 0.59
C GLY A 24 -10.46 15.04 1.55
N SER A 25 -10.41 13.83 2.14
CA SER A 25 -11.42 13.36 3.10
C SER A 25 -11.39 14.18 4.39
N SER A 26 -12.52 14.20 5.10
CA SER A 26 -12.59 14.75 6.44
C SER A 26 -11.87 13.87 7.45
N THR A 27 -11.56 14.43 8.61
CA THR A 27 -10.94 13.70 9.72
C THR A 27 -11.79 12.51 10.17
N SER A 28 -13.11 12.68 10.26
CA SER A 28 -14.02 11.60 10.66
C SER A 28 -14.08 10.47 9.63
N GLU A 29 -14.08 10.79 8.35
CA GLU A 29 -14.00 9.79 7.27
C GLU A 29 -12.68 9.03 7.31
N ALA A 30 -11.56 9.73 7.45
CA ALA A 30 -10.23 9.14 7.55
C ALA A 30 -10.12 8.22 8.78
N LYS A 31 -10.72 8.59 9.91
CA LYS A 31 -10.74 7.77 11.11
C LYS A 31 -11.50 6.45 10.88
N ALA A 32 -12.63 6.50 10.20
CA ALA A 32 -13.39 5.31 9.85
C ALA A 32 -12.59 4.36 8.93
N VAL A 33 -11.81 4.91 8.00
CA VAL A 33 -10.90 4.13 7.16
C VAL A 33 -9.78 3.50 7.99
N TYR A 34 -9.15 4.26 8.88
CA TYR A 34 -8.09 3.78 9.76
C TYR A 34 -8.50 2.58 10.61
N GLU A 35 -9.69 2.60 11.17
CA GLU A 35 -10.23 1.51 12.00
C GLU A 35 -10.36 0.18 11.24
N LYS A 36 -10.51 0.23 9.91
CA LYS A 36 -10.66 -0.94 9.05
C LYS A 36 -9.34 -1.46 8.49
N ILE A 37 -8.22 -0.78 8.70
CA ILE A 37 -6.92 -1.20 8.17
C ILE A 37 -6.55 -2.58 8.68
N ARG A 38 -6.18 -3.45 7.76
CA ARG A 38 -5.69 -4.81 8.03
C ARG A 38 -4.19 -4.87 7.78
N LEU A 39 -3.47 -5.57 8.64
CA LEU A 39 -2.05 -5.82 8.43
C LEU A 39 -1.84 -6.76 7.24
N PRO A 40 -0.74 -6.58 6.48
CA PRO A 40 -0.39 -7.50 5.42
C PRO A 40 -0.27 -8.94 5.91
N ARG A 41 -0.73 -9.89 5.11
CA ARG A 41 -0.66 -11.31 5.46
C ARG A 41 -0.43 -12.18 4.22
N ARG A 42 0.08 -13.39 4.44
CA ARG A 42 0.17 -14.39 3.37
C ARG A 42 -1.22 -14.88 2.98
N ALA A 43 -1.46 -15.05 1.69
CA ALA A 43 -2.69 -15.64 1.20
C ALA A 43 -2.77 -17.14 1.54
N THR A 44 -1.64 -17.84 1.44
CA THR A 44 -1.50 -19.27 1.74
C THR A 44 -0.20 -19.54 2.50
N VAL A 45 -0.08 -20.74 3.09
CA VAL A 45 1.14 -21.17 3.78
C VAL A 45 2.37 -21.14 2.86
N GLY A 46 2.18 -21.42 1.58
CA GLY A 46 3.26 -21.43 0.57
C GLY A 46 3.56 -20.07 -0.06
N SER A 47 2.82 -19.02 0.29
CA SER A 47 3.08 -17.69 -0.26
C SER A 47 4.44 -17.16 0.18
N ALA A 48 5.25 -16.70 -0.79
CA ALA A 48 6.51 -16.03 -0.50
C ALA A 48 6.29 -14.59 -0.01
N GLY A 49 5.28 -13.93 -0.58
CA GLY A 49 4.95 -12.54 -0.27
C GLY A 49 3.76 -12.39 0.67
N TYR A 50 3.55 -11.16 1.07
CA TYR A 50 2.43 -10.72 1.91
C TYR A 50 1.52 -9.81 1.09
N ASP A 51 0.22 -10.06 1.11
CA ASP A 51 -0.75 -9.19 0.46
C ASP A 51 -1.00 -7.96 1.33
N PHE A 52 -0.82 -6.78 0.74
CA PHE A 52 -1.32 -5.52 1.28
C PHE A 52 -2.77 -5.35 0.86
N PHE A 53 -3.57 -4.79 1.75
CA PHE A 53 -4.97 -4.50 1.49
C PHE A 53 -5.17 -3.02 1.25
N ALA A 54 -5.95 -2.67 0.22
CA ALA A 54 -6.36 -1.28 0.04
C ALA A 54 -7.19 -0.85 1.26
N PRO A 55 -6.89 0.31 1.88
CA PRO A 55 -7.66 0.77 3.03
C PRO A 55 -9.14 1.03 2.71
N GLU A 56 -9.42 1.36 1.46
CA GLU A 56 -10.75 1.64 0.94
C GLU A 56 -10.85 1.13 -0.49
N THR A 57 -12.07 0.84 -0.95
CA THR A 57 -12.32 0.48 -2.35
C THR A 57 -12.00 1.66 -3.26
N PHE A 58 -11.44 1.38 -4.44
CA PHE A 58 -11.19 2.39 -5.44
C PHE A 58 -11.38 1.86 -6.86
N SER A 59 -11.60 2.76 -7.80
CA SER A 59 -11.69 2.45 -9.22
C SER A 59 -10.79 3.39 -10.00
N LEU A 60 -10.14 2.87 -11.03
CA LEU A 60 -9.31 3.64 -11.94
C LEU A 60 -9.73 3.39 -13.38
N VAL A 61 -10.04 4.46 -14.10
CA VAL A 61 -10.16 4.39 -15.56
C VAL A 61 -8.76 4.36 -16.18
N PRO A 62 -8.62 3.94 -17.46
CA PRO A 62 -7.31 3.94 -18.12
C PRO A 62 -6.61 5.30 -18.03
N ARG A 63 -5.31 5.27 -17.71
CA ARG A 63 -4.40 6.40 -17.49
C ARG A 63 -4.60 7.15 -16.16
N GLU A 64 -5.58 6.78 -15.38
CA GLU A 64 -5.77 7.38 -14.06
C GLU A 64 -4.76 6.83 -13.05
N THR A 65 -4.27 7.72 -12.21
CA THR A 65 -3.30 7.42 -11.14
C THR A 65 -3.95 7.63 -9.78
N ILE A 66 -3.59 6.78 -8.82
CA ILE A 66 -3.99 6.90 -7.43
C ILE A 66 -2.79 6.88 -6.51
N LEU A 67 -2.80 7.72 -5.49
CA LEU A 67 -1.85 7.69 -4.37
C LEU A 67 -2.57 7.15 -3.14
N ILE A 68 -2.08 6.04 -2.59
CA ILE A 68 -2.70 5.34 -1.46
C ILE A 68 -1.74 5.35 -0.26
N PRO A 69 -2.02 6.14 0.78
CA PRO A 69 -1.41 5.92 2.09
C PRO A 69 -1.95 4.59 2.67
N THR A 70 -1.08 3.61 2.83
CA THR A 70 -1.52 2.24 3.18
C THR A 70 -1.93 2.07 4.64
N GLY A 71 -1.51 2.97 5.50
CA GLY A 71 -1.65 2.84 6.95
C GLY A 71 -0.62 1.89 7.58
N ILE A 72 0.30 1.36 6.79
CA ILE A 72 1.24 0.33 7.20
C ILE A 72 2.66 0.89 7.25
N ARG A 73 3.42 0.42 8.22
CA ARG A 73 4.86 0.59 8.36
C ARG A 73 5.49 -0.77 8.62
N VAL A 74 6.75 -0.93 8.27
CA VAL A 74 7.47 -2.19 8.47
C VAL A 74 8.73 -1.98 9.30
N GLU A 75 8.84 -2.74 10.37
CA GLU A 75 10.08 -2.91 11.12
C GLU A 75 10.84 -4.06 10.46
N ILE A 76 12.00 -3.77 9.86
CA ILE A 76 12.78 -4.76 9.15
C ILE A 76 14.24 -4.69 9.61
N LYS A 77 14.90 -5.84 9.71
CA LYS A 77 16.30 -5.91 10.14
C LYS A 77 17.24 -5.29 9.11
N ASP A 78 18.32 -4.70 9.61
CA ASP A 78 19.39 -4.20 8.75
C ASP A 78 19.93 -5.30 7.84
N GLY A 79 20.27 -4.92 6.60
CA GLY A 79 20.69 -5.86 5.57
C GLY A 79 19.53 -6.51 4.81
N TRP A 80 18.27 -6.18 5.15
CA TRP A 80 17.08 -6.62 4.45
C TRP A 80 16.31 -5.44 3.86
N VAL A 81 15.55 -5.69 2.82
CA VAL A 81 14.71 -4.69 2.17
C VAL A 81 13.31 -5.27 1.94
N LEU A 82 12.27 -4.46 2.13
CA LEU A 82 10.94 -4.80 1.68
C LEU A 82 10.75 -4.28 0.26
N GLN A 83 10.30 -5.13 -0.64
CA GLN A 83 9.92 -4.76 -2.00
C GLN A 83 8.42 -4.89 -2.18
N LEU A 84 7.82 -3.90 -2.85
CA LEU A 84 6.39 -3.82 -3.13
C LEU A 84 6.16 -3.96 -4.64
N TYR A 85 5.22 -4.82 -4.99
CA TYR A 85 4.84 -5.12 -6.38
C TYR A 85 3.32 -5.13 -6.54
N PRO A 86 2.79 -4.78 -7.70
CA PRO A 86 1.40 -5.12 -8.01
C PRO A 86 1.22 -6.65 -8.06
N ARG A 87 0.04 -7.14 -7.69
CA ARG A 87 -0.28 -8.56 -7.87
C ARG A 87 -0.34 -8.90 -9.36
N SER A 88 0.10 -10.13 -9.70
CA SER A 88 0.16 -10.58 -11.10
C SER A 88 -1.17 -10.45 -11.83
N GLY A 89 -2.29 -10.79 -11.19
CA GLY A 89 -3.61 -10.67 -11.80
C GLY A 89 -3.98 -9.24 -12.17
N LEU A 90 -3.62 -8.27 -11.35
CA LEU A 90 -3.84 -6.85 -11.63
C LEU A 90 -2.92 -6.35 -12.75
N GLY A 91 -1.66 -6.81 -12.75
CA GLY A 91 -0.72 -6.48 -13.81
C GLY A 91 -1.12 -7.06 -15.17
N PHE A 92 -1.43 -8.33 -15.23
CA PHE A 92 -1.80 -9.01 -16.49
C PHE A 92 -3.15 -8.53 -17.03
N LYS A 93 -4.15 -8.35 -16.17
CA LYS A 93 -5.51 -8.06 -16.60
C LYS A 93 -5.75 -6.58 -16.92
N TYR A 94 -5.11 -5.69 -16.17
CA TYR A 94 -5.35 -4.24 -16.26
C TYR A 94 -4.10 -3.44 -16.58
N SER A 95 -2.94 -4.06 -16.67
CA SER A 95 -1.65 -3.34 -16.77
C SER A 95 -1.48 -2.32 -15.64
N LEU A 96 -1.94 -2.68 -14.43
CA LEU A 96 -1.72 -1.85 -13.26
C LEU A 96 -0.24 -1.82 -12.94
N GLN A 97 0.33 -0.64 -12.85
CA GLN A 97 1.76 -0.45 -12.58
C GLN A 97 1.96 0.50 -11.42
N MET A 98 2.97 0.21 -10.61
CA MET A 98 3.47 1.19 -9.66
C MET A 98 4.28 2.24 -10.43
N ASP A 99 4.05 3.52 -10.13
CA ASP A 99 4.69 4.63 -10.83
C ASP A 99 6.22 4.63 -10.67
N ASN A 100 6.72 4.08 -9.56
CA ASN A 100 8.14 3.90 -9.29
C ASN A 100 8.67 2.50 -9.66
N THR A 101 7.93 1.74 -10.45
CA THR A 101 8.25 0.38 -10.91
C THR A 101 8.18 -0.65 -9.77
N VAL A 102 9.00 -0.53 -8.75
CA VAL A 102 9.06 -1.36 -7.54
C VAL A 102 9.20 -0.45 -6.33
N GLY A 103 8.36 -0.64 -5.33
CA GLY A 103 8.50 0.06 -4.07
C GLY A 103 9.67 -0.54 -3.27
N ILE A 104 10.58 0.30 -2.82
CA ILE A 104 11.73 -0.12 -2.00
C ILE A 104 11.60 0.53 -0.63
N ILE A 105 11.56 -0.28 0.41
CA ILE A 105 11.50 0.17 1.80
C ILE A 105 12.72 -0.35 2.55
N ASP A 106 13.58 0.57 2.94
CA ASP A 106 14.80 0.29 3.69
C ASP A 106 14.53 0.17 5.20
N SER A 107 15.43 -0.45 5.93
CA SER A 107 15.27 -0.68 7.37
C SER A 107 15.12 0.62 8.18
N ASP A 108 15.83 1.68 7.80
CA ASP A 108 15.82 2.96 8.52
C ASP A 108 14.55 3.78 8.28
N TYR A 109 13.77 3.46 7.24
CA TYR A 109 12.53 4.17 6.95
C TYR A 109 11.52 4.08 8.10
N PHE A 110 11.55 3.01 8.88
CA PHE A 110 10.67 2.81 10.04
C PHE A 110 10.73 3.97 11.04
N ASN A 111 11.88 4.61 11.16
CA ASN A 111 12.13 5.72 12.09
C ASN A 111 12.08 7.10 11.42
N ALA A 112 11.57 7.21 10.20
CA ALA A 112 11.40 8.49 9.52
C ALA A 112 10.35 9.35 10.24
N LYS A 113 10.33 10.66 9.93
CA LYS A 113 9.42 11.62 10.55
C LYS A 113 7.94 11.27 10.35
N ASN A 114 7.61 10.62 9.24
CA ASN A 114 6.26 10.12 8.95
C ASN A 114 6.04 8.69 9.49
N GLU A 115 6.80 8.25 10.46
CA GLU A 115 6.75 6.91 11.07
C GLU A 115 7.06 5.77 10.07
N GLY A 116 7.67 6.06 8.91
CA GLY A 116 7.86 5.07 7.87
C GLY A 116 6.56 4.65 7.17
N HIS A 117 5.58 5.53 7.10
CA HIS A 117 4.30 5.27 6.45
C HIS A 117 4.50 4.92 4.98
N ILE A 118 4.09 3.72 4.58
CA ILE A 118 4.24 3.22 3.22
C ILE A 118 3.12 3.77 2.35
N PHE A 119 3.50 4.45 1.27
CA PHE A 119 2.58 4.95 0.25
C PHE A 119 2.75 4.13 -1.02
N VAL A 120 1.66 3.89 -1.71
CA VAL A 120 1.63 3.23 -3.02
C VAL A 120 1.02 4.17 -4.04
N LYS A 121 1.74 4.45 -5.10
CA LYS A 121 1.24 5.24 -6.23
C LYS A 121 1.17 4.34 -7.46
N MET A 122 -0.02 4.21 -8.03
CA MET A 122 -0.27 3.27 -9.13
C MET A 122 -1.07 3.93 -10.23
N THR A 123 -0.84 3.47 -11.47
CA THR A 123 -1.55 3.93 -12.65
C THR A 123 -2.13 2.75 -13.41
N ASN A 124 -3.38 2.89 -13.85
CA ASN A 124 -4.01 1.96 -14.77
C ASN A 124 -3.49 2.23 -16.19
N GLN A 125 -2.56 1.39 -16.66
CA GLN A 125 -1.96 1.50 -18.00
C GLN A 125 -2.71 0.67 -19.05
N ASN A 126 -3.96 0.31 -18.79
CA ASN A 126 -4.72 -0.53 -19.71
C ASN A 126 -4.96 0.15 -21.04
N ARG A 127 -4.56 -0.52 -22.11
CA ARG A 127 -4.70 -0.02 -23.49
C ARG A 127 -6.01 -0.45 -24.16
N GLN A 128 -6.78 -1.34 -23.53
CA GLN A 128 -8.02 -1.89 -24.06
C GLN A 128 -9.27 -1.21 -23.46
N GLY A 129 -9.10 -0.09 -22.78
CA GLY A 129 -10.21 0.68 -22.21
C GLY A 129 -10.85 0.05 -20.95
N ARG A 130 -10.16 -0.88 -20.28
CA ARG A 130 -10.72 -1.56 -19.10
C ARG A 130 -10.59 -0.72 -17.85
N ASN A 131 -11.69 -0.51 -17.15
CA ASN A 131 -11.70 0.09 -15.83
C ASN A 131 -11.30 -0.96 -14.79
N LEU A 132 -10.42 -0.56 -13.87
CA LEU A 132 -10.03 -1.36 -12.71
C LEU A 132 -10.90 -0.99 -11.52
N SER A 133 -11.36 -1.99 -10.79
CA SER A 133 -11.99 -1.80 -9.48
C SER A 133 -11.33 -2.73 -8.47
N VAL A 134 -10.94 -2.18 -7.32
CA VAL A 134 -10.35 -2.91 -6.20
C VAL A 134 -11.23 -2.73 -4.98
N ALA A 135 -11.63 -3.85 -4.41
CA ALA A 135 -12.45 -3.89 -3.20
C ALA A 135 -11.63 -4.19 -1.96
#